data_f50f242fcd908ad0abf28eec0e4b0a2a
#
_entry.id   f50f242fcd908ad0abf28eec0e4b0a2a
#
_cell.length_a   1.000
_cell.length_b   1.000
_cell.length_c   1.000
_cell.angle_alpha   90.00
_cell.angle_beta   90.00
_cell.angle_gamma   90.00
#
_symmetry.space_group_name_H-M   'P 1'
#
loop_
_entity.id
_entity.type
_entity.pdbx_description
1 polymer ?
#
loop_
_entity_poly.entity_id
_entity_poly.type
_entity_poly.pdbx_seq_one_letter_code
_entity_poly.pdbx_strand_id
1 'polypeptide(L)'
;MNICKQLQLSTIFLLCAMGAQAQSDDLGMDLSLTAEKKLSDRIELGVEGNARTQDNTSKMDRWSVGAAIATKVYDGDKFSIKAFAGWEYMWTYTLKEKKDKYDTSTSIAPSGEVTEVKYYEGYNETEAYWRDRHRTSAGASASYKPNKRWSFQLKETVQYSHYAKASTTKNKYRIDDDDNIYLKEAETDTKKAKDRTILRSRLSAEYNIKHCPINPYASAEYGCGLSYNTNKWKFTAGADYKISKTNILTAFYRYQTEDDDDDPNGHIIGIGYKIKL
;
A
#
# COMPACT_ATOMS: atom_id res chain seq x y z
N MET A 1 11.00 21.28 30.63
CA MET A 1 11.28 20.34 29.53
C MET A 1 10.70 20.92 28.26
N ASN A 2 11.47 21.09 27.18
CA ASN A 2 10.98 21.76 25.95
C ASN A 2 9.86 20.93 25.30
N ILE A 3 8.74 21.59 24.94
CA ILE A 3 7.56 20.99 24.28
C ILE A 3 7.98 20.10 23.07
N CYS A 4 9.04 20.51 22.38
CA CYS A 4 9.58 19.73 21.25
C CYS A 4 10.18 18.38 21.68
N LYS A 5 10.83 18.30 22.85
CA LYS A 5 11.35 17.04 23.44
C LYS A 5 10.23 16.13 23.95
N GLN A 6 9.17 16.71 24.50
CA GLN A 6 7.99 15.94 24.96
C GLN A 6 7.23 15.34 23.79
N LEU A 7 7.08 16.11 22.69
CA LEU A 7 6.45 15.59 21.46
C LEU A 7 7.31 14.49 20.80
N GLN A 8 8.65 14.62 20.82
CA GLN A 8 9.54 13.57 20.30
C GLN A 8 9.36 12.25 21.06
N LEU A 9 9.32 12.30 22.39
CA LEU A 9 9.10 11.10 23.22
C LEU A 9 7.70 10.51 23.03
N SER A 10 6.64 11.34 22.98
CA SER A 10 5.26 10.87 22.82
C SER A 10 5.02 10.29 21.40
N THR A 11 5.63 10.85 20.36
CA THR A 11 5.50 10.33 18.99
C THR A 11 6.18 8.97 18.85
N ILE A 12 7.38 8.80 19.44
CA ILE A 12 8.09 7.52 19.48
C ILE A 12 7.29 6.48 20.28
N PHE A 13 6.74 6.88 21.44
CA PHE A 13 5.95 5.98 22.28
C PHE A 13 4.63 5.55 21.61
N LEU A 14 3.98 6.46 20.90
CA LEU A 14 2.75 6.18 20.14
C LEU A 14 3.03 5.21 18.97
N LEU A 15 4.13 5.40 18.25
CA LEU A 15 4.58 4.50 17.17
C LEU A 15 4.92 3.10 17.71
N CYS A 16 5.56 3.00 18.87
CA CYS A 16 5.86 1.72 19.53
C CYS A 16 4.61 1.01 20.07
N ALA A 17 3.65 1.77 20.64
CA ALA A 17 2.43 1.22 21.19
C ALA A 17 1.46 0.69 20.12
N MET A 18 1.43 1.32 18.94
CA MET A 18 0.63 0.87 17.80
C MET A 18 1.18 -0.43 17.18
N GLY A 19 2.51 -0.63 17.21
CA GLY A 19 3.14 -1.89 16.77
C GLY A 19 2.83 -3.11 17.64
N ALA A 20 2.44 -2.90 18.90
CA ALA A 20 2.14 -4.00 19.83
C ALA A 20 0.75 -4.63 19.63
N GLN A 21 -0.15 -4.01 18.87
CA GLN A 21 -1.49 -4.55 18.58
C GLN A 21 -1.58 -5.31 17.24
N ALA A 22 -0.48 -5.39 16.49
CA ALA A 22 -0.43 -6.00 15.16
C ALA A 22 -0.35 -7.54 15.18
N GLN A 23 -0.89 -8.20 16.18
CA GLN A 23 -0.73 -9.65 16.35
C GLN A 23 -1.51 -10.51 15.35
N SER A 24 -2.46 -9.94 14.58
CA SER A 24 -3.26 -10.69 13.58
C SER A 24 -3.09 -10.21 12.14
N ASP A 25 -2.57 -8.99 11.94
CA ASP A 25 -2.44 -8.36 10.64
C ASP A 25 -0.96 -8.29 10.22
N ASP A 26 -0.70 -8.26 8.92
CA ASP A 26 0.65 -8.18 8.38
C ASP A 26 1.37 -6.88 8.77
N LEU A 27 2.65 -6.96 9.12
CA LEU A 27 3.51 -5.82 9.39
C LEU A 27 4.51 -5.65 8.24
N GLY A 28 4.45 -4.51 7.55
CA GLY A 28 5.38 -4.11 6.52
C GLY A 28 6.25 -2.93 6.91
N MET A 29 7.38 -2.78 6.24
CA MET A 29 8.20 -1.57 6.23
C MET A 29 8.12 -0.88 4.87
N ASP A 30 8.15 0.45 4.87
CA ASP A 30 8.12 1.29 3.66
C ASP A 30 9.29 2.28 3.71
N LEU A 31 10.18 2.20 2.71
CA LEU A 31 11.30 3.11 2.56
C LEU A 31 11.12 3.91 1.29
N SER A 32 11.19 5.25 1.36
CA SER A 32 11.05 6.11 0.20
C SER A 32 12.15 7.17 0.10
N LEU A 33 12.54 7.45 -1.13
CA LEU A 33 13.46 8.53 -1.49
C LEU A 33 12.79 9.39 -2.54
N THR A 34 12.57 10.67 -2.25
CA THR A 34 11.92 11.61 -3.15
C THR A 34 12.85 12.79 -3.46
N ALA A 35 12.97 13.14 -4.74
CA ALA A 35 13.61 14.35 -5.18
C ALA A 35 12.57 15.24 -5.88
N GLU A 36 12.44 16.48 -5.44
CA GLU A 36 11.52 17.48 -6.02
C GLU A 36 12.31 18.67 -6.56
N LYS A 37 12.00 19.09 -7.78
CA LYS A 37 12.60 20.26 -8.41
C LYS A 37 11.54 21.21 -8.93
N LYS A 38 11.63 22.48 -8.52
CA LYS A 38 10.82 23.54 -9.10
C LYS A 38 11.41 23.95 -10.45
N LEU A 39 10.68 23.70 -11.53
CA LEU A 39 11.06 24.14 -12.88
C LEU A 39 10.64 25.58 -13.13
N SER A 40 9.59 26.03 -12.46
CA SER A 40 9.11 27.42 -12.47
C SER A 40 8.30 27.69 -11.19
N ASP A 41 7.80 28.90 -11.00
CA ASP A 41 6.92 29.25 -9.86
C ASP A 41 5.63 28.42 -9.82
N ARG A 42 5.23 27.84 -10.95
CA ARG A 42 3.99 27.07 -11.08
C ARG A 42 4.22 25.59 -11.30
N ILE A 43 5.37 25.18 -11.84
CA ILE A 43 5.63 23.80 -12.27
C ILE A 43 6.68 23.16 -11.36
N GLU A 44 6.36 21.97 -10.87
CA GLU A 44 7.21 21.16 -10.01
C GLU A 44 7.33 19.76 -10.60
N LEU A 45 8.53 19.22 -10.66
CA LEU A 45 8.83 17.84 -11.05
C LEU A 45 9.27 17.07 -9.82
N GLY A 46 8.73 15.87 -9.63
CA GLY A 46 9.11 14.93 -8.58
C GLY A 46 9.55 13.60 -9.16
N VAL A 47 10.55 13.00 -8.56
CA VAL A 47 10.97 11.62 -8.80
C VAL A 47 10.99 10.91 -7.46
N GLU A 48 10.47 9.69 -7.41
CA GLU A 48 10.39 8.90 -6.19
C GLU A 48 10.84 7.47 -6.44
N GLY A 49 11.67 6.94 -5.55
CA GLY A 49 11.96 5.52 -5.41
C GLY A 49 11.37 4.99 -4.11
N ASN A 50 10.79 3.80 -4.15
CA ASN A 50 10.19 3.19 -2.99
C ASN A 50 10.53 1.70 -2.91
N ALA A 51 10.74 1.21 -1.69
CA ALA A 51 10.89 -0.20 -1.36
C ALA A 51 9.98 -0.55 -0.19
N ARG A 52 9.23 -1.62 -0.31
CA ARG A 52 8.28 -2.05 0.72
C ARG A 52 8.41 -3.53 1.00
N THR A 53 8.27 -3.90 2.27
CA THR A 53 8.23 -5.29 2.73
C THR A 53 6.82 -5.71 3.14
N GLN A 54 6.60 -7.02 3.26
CA GLN A 54 5.39 -7.70 3.72
C GLN A 54 5.78 -8.95 4.54
N ASP A 55 4.80 -9.74 4.97
CA ASP A 55 5.01 -10.99 5.71
C ASP A 55 5.86 -10.75 6.97
N ASN A 56 5.38 -9.83 7.82
CA ASN A 56 6.08 -9.39 9.03
C ASN A 56 7.53 -8.92 8.76
N THR A 57 7.69 -8.15 7.70
CA THR A 57 8.96 -7.60 7.20
C THR A 57 9.94 -8.62 6.62
N SER A 58 9.59 -9.90 6.60
CA SER A 58 10.47 -10.99 6.19
C SER A 58 10.70 -11.06 4.68
N LYS A 59 9.75 -10.54 3.88
CA LYS A 59 9.79 -10.59 2.42
C LYS A 59 9.57 -9.23 1.80
N MET A 60 10.15 -9.04 0.62
CA MET A 60 9.90 -7.87 -0.19
C MET A 60 8.47 -7.93 -0.74
N ASP A 61 7.71 -6.82 -0.65
CA ASP A 61 6.43 -6.64 -1.33
C ASP A 61 6.66 -6.06 -2.73
N ARG A 62 7.44 -4.97 -2.79
CA ARG A 62 7.69 -4.30 -4.07
C ARG A 62 8.88 -3.36 -4.03
N TRP A 63 9.35 -3.08 -5.24
CA TRP A 63 10.19 -1.93 -5.57
C TRP A 63 9.43 -1.05 -6.55
N SER A 64 9.59 0.25 -6.45
CA SER A 64 9.03 1.14 -7.45
C SER A 64 9.93 2.34 -7.70
N VAL A 65 9.80 2.87 -8.92
CA VAL A 65 10.37 4.16 -9.31
C VAL A 65 9.33 4.90 -10.13
N GLY A 66 9.16 6.18 -9.81
CA GLY A 66 8.14 7.00 -10.46
C GLY A 66 8.59 8.43 -10.68
N ALA A 67 7.89 9.10 -11.57
CA ALA A 67 8.02 10.53 -11.81
C ALA A 67 6.65 11.18 -11.90
N ALA A 68 6.55 12.39 -11.40
CA ALA A 68 5.32 13.17 -11.44
C ALA A 68 5.62 14.63 -11.74
N ILE A 69 4.70 15.26 -12.46
CA ILE A 69 4.68 16.68 -12.69
C ILE A 69 3.45 17.28 -12.01
N ALA A 70 3.62 18.40 -11.35
CA ALA A 70 2.52 19.14 -10.75
C ALA A 70 2.56 20.59 -11.22
N THR A 71 1.37 21.17 -11.38
CA THR A 71 1.23 22.59 -11.72
C THR A 71 0.26 23.26 -10.76
N LYS A 72 0.59 24.48 -10.33
CA LYS A 72 -0.31 25.33 -9.57
C LYS A 72 -1.33 25.95 -10.53
N VAL A 73 -2.58 25.57 -10.36
CA VAL A 73 -3.71 26.13 -11.12
C VAL A 73 -4.19 27.43 -10.47
N TYR A 74 -4.22 27.42 -9.13
CA TYR A 74 -4.58 28.58 -8.33
C TYR A 74 -3.67 28.69 -7.12
N ASP A 75 -3.20 29.90 -6.79
CA ASP A 75 -2.31 30.16 -5.65
C ASP A 75 -2.73 31.48 -4.97
N GLY A 76 -3.61 31.39 -3.98
CA GLY A 76 -4.05 32.49 -3.13
C GLY A 76 -3.47 32.39 -1.72
N ASP A 77 -3.69 33.40 -0.89
CA ASP A 77 -3.08 33.51 0.47
C ASP A 77 -3.37 32.33 1.38
N LYS A 78 -4.59 31.82 1.36
CA LYS A 78 -5.03 30.72 2.25
C LYS A 78 -5.42 29.45 1.51
N PHE A 79 -5.65 29.55 0.20
CA PHE A 79 -6.17 28.45 -0.59
C PHE A 79 -5.33 28.30 -1.87
N SER A 80 -4.97 27.08 -2.21
CA SER A 80 -4.25 26.78 -3.44
C SER A 80 -4.75 25.48 -4.06
N ILE A 81 -4.73 25.43 -5.39
CA ILE A 81 -5.10 24.24 -6.17
C ILE A 81 -3.92 23.85 -7.04
N LYS A 82 -3.54 22.59 -7.00
CA LYS A 82 -2.55 21.98 -7.89
C LYS A 82 -3.22 20.86 -8.69
N ALA A 83 -2.93 20.78 -9.98
CA ALA A 83 -3.16 19.61 -10.80
C ALA A 83 -1.85 18.84 -10.94
N PHE A 84 -1.93 17.52 -11.06
CA PHE A 84 -0.74 16.67 -11.21
C PHE A 84 -1.03 15.48 -12.11
N ALA A 85 0.04 14.98 -12.72
CA ALA A 85 0.06 13.69 -13.41
C ALA A 85 1.39 12.99 -13.11
N GLY A 86 1.38 11.66 -13.10
CA GLY A 86 2.56 10.89 -12.81
C GLY A 86 2.49 9.48 -13.39
N TRP A 87 3.66 8.89 -13.50
CA TRP A 87 3.83 7.50 -13.90
C TRP A 87 4.80 6.83 -12.94
N GLU A 88 4.56 5.55 -12.63
CA GLU A 88 5.34 4.73 -11.74
C GLU A 88 5.47 3.33 -12.32
N TYR A 89 6.70 2.83 -12.38
CA TYR A 89 6.99 1.43 -12.62
C TYR A 89 7.17 0.72 -11.29
N MET A 90 6.54 -0.44 -11.13
CA MET A 90 6.58 -1.24 -9.93
C MET A 90 6.94 -2.67 -10.27
N TRP A 91 7.78 -3.26 -9.44
CA TRP A 91 8.08 -4.67 -9.44
C TRP A 91 7.50 -5.26 -8.15
N THR A 92 6.41 -6.00 -8.29
CA THR A 92 5.62 -6.51 -7.17
C THR A 92 5.84 -7.99 -6.96
N TYR A 93 6.00 -8.41 -5.72
CA TYR A 93 6.19 -9.80 -5.34
C TYR A 93 4.90 -10.34 -4.74
N THR A 94 4.40 -11.44 -5.30
CA THR A 94 3.25 -12.16 -4.78
C THR A 94 3.76 -13.36 -3.99
N LEU A 95 3.26 -13.48 -2.76
CA LEU A 95 3.61 -14.59 -1.87
C LEU A 95 3.09 -15.92 -2.42
N LYS A 96 3.69 -16.99 -1.94
CA LYS A 96 3.22 -18.36 -2.13
C LYS A 96 1.81 -18.52 -1.57
N GLU A 97 0.92 -19.09 -2.35
CA GLU A 97 -0.47 -19.29 -1.98
C GLU A 97 -0.80 -20.78 -1.93
N LYS A 98 -1.43 -21.21 -0.85
CA LYS A 98 -1.93 -22.57 -0.69
C LYS A 98 -3.46 -22.54 -0.67
N LYS A 99 -4.09 -23.38 -1.51
CA LYS A 99 -5.54 -23.57 -1.55
C LYS A 99 -5.89 -25.02 -1.31
N ASP A 100 -6.53 -25.28 -0.18
CA ASP A 100 -7.00 -26.63 0.15
C ASP A 100 -8.07 -27.10 -0.85
N LYS A 101 -8.02 -28.38 -1.16
CA LYS A 101 -8.93 -29.08 -2.03
C LYS A 101 -9.77 -30.07 -1.24
N TYR A 102 -11.09 -30.03 -1.49
CA TYR A 102 -12.04 -30.98 -0.93
C TYR A 102 -12.80 -31.63 -2.06
N ASP A 103 -13.06 -32.92 -1.94
CA ASP A 103 -14.00 -33.65 -2.79
C ASP A 103 -15.26 -33.97 -2.00
N THR A 104 -16.34 -34.29 -2.71
CA THR A 104 -17.64 -34.59 -2.12
C THR A 104 -18.06 -36.01 -2.50
N SER A 105 -18.22 -36.87 -1.51
CA SER A 105 -18.84 -38.18 -1.70
C SER A 105 -20.32 -38.12 -1.28
N THR A 106 -21.17 -38.73 -2.10
CA THR A 106 -22.58 -38.87 -1.80
C THR A 106 -22.82 -40.24 -1.21
N SER A 107 -23.30 -40.30 0.02
CA SER A 107 -23.72 -41.53 0.68
C SER A 107 -25.27 -41.58 0.72
N ILE A 108 -25.84 -42.70 0.28
CA ILE A 108 -27.29 -42.91 0.33
C ILE A 108 -27.53 -43.89 1.45
N ALA A 109 -28.21 -43.45 2.49
CA ALA A 109 -28.61 -44.32 3.60
C ALA A 109 -29.68 -45.32 3.13
N PRO A 110 -29.85 -46.48 3.82
CA PRO A 110 -30.92 -47.43 3.49
C PRO A 110 -32.32 -46.83 3.60
N SER A 111 -32.48 -45.72 4.30
CA SER A 111 -33.70 -44.91 4.40
C SER A 111 -34.00 -44.07 3.13
N GLY A 112 -33.09 -44.04 2.17
CA GLY A 112 -33.16 -43.16 0.98
C GLY A 112 -32.64 -41.72 1.26
N GLU A 113 -32.16 -41.42 2.42
CA GLU A 113 -31.59 -40.14 2.78
C GLU A 113 -30.21 -39.98 2.11
N VAL A 114 -30.05 -38.89 1.40
CA VAL A 114 -28.79 -38.52 0.66
C VAL A 114 -27.95 -37.63 1.59
N THR A 115 -26.77 -38.09 1.97
CA THR A 115 -25.82 -37.28 2.76
C THR A 115 -24.59 -36.98 1.90
N GLU A 116 -24.25 -35.71 1.75
CA GLU A 116 -23.01 -35.27 1.14
C GLU A 116 -21.93 -35.14 2.21
N VAL A 117 -20.83 -35.86 2.04
CA VAL A 117 -19.67 -35.81 2.93
C VAL A 117 -18.50 -35.22 2.17
N LYS A 118 -17.99 -34.08 2.67
CA LYS A 118 -16.77 -33.46 2.13
C LYS A 118 -15.55 -34.08 2.82
N TYR A 119 -14.60 -34.55 2.03
CA TYR A 119 -13.32 -35.05 2.53
C TYR A 119 -12.16 -34.28 1.90
N TYR A 120 -11.09 -34.13 2.65
CA TYR A 120 -9.90 -33.41 2.21
C TYR A 120 -9.13 -34.26 1.20
N GLU A 121 -8.92 -33.74 -0.01
CA GLU A 121 -8.25 -34.42 -1.13
C GLU A 121 -6.75 -34.03 -1.22
N GLY A 122 -6.37 -32.95 -0.58
CA GLY A 122 -5.04 -32.35 -0.68
C GLY A 122 -5.09 -30.84 -0.88
N TYR A 123 -4.09 -30.27 -1.56
CA TYR A 123 -4.05 -28.84 -1.83
C TYR A 123 -3.36 -28.50 -3.15
N ASN A 124 -3.63 -27.32 -3.65
CA ASN A 124 -2.88 -26.69 -4.72
C ASN A 124 -2.02 -25.58 -4.14
N GLU A 125 -0.77 -25.52 -4.56
CA GLU A 125 0.20 -24.52 -4.13
C GLU A 125 0.69 -23.75 -5.34
N THR A 126 0.52 -22.43 -5.33
CA THR A 126 1.09 -21.55 -6.34
C THR A 126 2.38 -20.96 -5.79
N GLU A 127 3.50 -21.21 -6.47
CA GLU A 127 4.79 -20.66 -6.06
C GLU A 127 4.80 -19.14 -6.13
N ALA A 128 5.60 -18.52 -5.28
CA ALA A 128 5.79 -17.09 -5.26
C ALA A 128 6.41 -16.58 -6.58
N TYR A 129 6.05 -15.37 -7.00
CA TYR A 129 6.54 -14.81 -8.26
C TYR A 129 6.61 -13.29 -8.23
N TRP A 130 7.43 -12.73 -9.10
CA TRP A 130 7.51 -11.31 -9.37
C TRP A 130 6.63 -10.94 -10.57
N ARG A 131 6.06 -9.72 -10.53
CA ARG A 131 5.20 -9.19 -11.57
C ARG A 131 5.44 -7.72 -11.81
N ASP A 132 5.59 -7.35 -13.07
CA ASP A 132 5.71 -5.96 -13.50
C ASP A 132 4.34 -5.28 -13.45
N ARG A 133 4.35 -4.04 -13.01
CA ARG A 133 3.17 -3.19 -12.94
C ARG A 133 3.52 -1.76 -13.35
N HIS A 134 2.80 -1.22 -14.31
CA HIS A 134 2.83 0.19 -14.66
C HIS A 134 1.62 0.88 -14.04
N ARG A 135 1.87 2.02 -13.42
CA ARG A 135 0.82 2.83 -12.79
C ARG A 135 0.88 4.24 -13.33
N THR A 136 -0.21 4.71 -13.90
CA THR A 136 -0.40 6.11 -14.27
C THR A 136 -1.39 6.75 -13.30
N SER A 137 -1.16 7.99 -12.93
CA SER A 137 -2.04 8.73 -12.04
C SER A 137 -2.21 10.16 -12.51
N ALA A 138 -3.41 10.68 -12.40
CA ALA A 138 -3.70 12.09 -12.63
C ALA A 138 -4.73 12.57 -11.61
N GLY A 139 -4.68 13.84 -11.27
CA GLY A 139 -5.62 14.37 -10.29
C GLY A 139 -5.39 15.82 -9.93
N ALA A 140 -6.07 16.23 -8.87
CA ALA A 140 -5.95 17.56 -8.31
C ALA A 140 -5.85 17.52 -6.79
N SER A 141 -5.25 18.54 -6.21
CA SER A 141 -5.24 18.76 -4.77
C SER A 141 -5.61 20.19 -4.44
N ALA A 142 -6.49 20.34 -3.47
CA ALA A 142 -6.86 21.61 -2.89
C ALA A 142 -6.27 21.71 -1.49
N SER A 143 -5.54 22.79 -1.21
CA SER A 143 -4.91 23.02 0.08
C SER A 143 -5.49 24.27 0.72
N TYR A 144 -5.82 24.19 2.00
CA TYR A 144 -6.35 25.30 2.79
C TYR A 144 -5.49 25.52 4.04
N LYS A 145 -4.99 26.74 4.21
CA LYS A 145 -4.16 27.17 5.33
C LYS A 145 -4.89 28.29 6.10
N PRO A 146 -5.74 27.96 7.09
CA PRO A 146 -6.46 28.97 7.87
C PRO A 146 -5.52 29.93 8.60
N ASN A 147 -4.37 29.42 8.99
CA ASN A 147 -3.32 30.18 9.68
C ASN A 147 -1.92 29.58 9.38
N LYS A 148 -0.86 30.15 9.98
CA LYS A 148 0.54 29.71 9.78
C LYS A 148 0.87 28.33 10.38
N ARG A 149 -0.05 27.74 11.16
CA ARG A 149 0.18 26.46 11.85
C ARG A 149 -0.51 25.29 11.19
N TRP A 150 -1.75 25.45 10.77
CA TRP A 150 -2.55 24.37 10.19
C TRP A 150 -2.55 24.41 8.68
N SER A 151 -2.38 23.26 8.07
CA SER A 151 -2.58 23.02 6.65
C SER A 151 -3.45 21.79 6.45
N PHE A 152 -4.55 21.96 5.72
CA PHE A 152 -5.44 20.89 5.31
C PHE A 152 -5.33 20.68 3.81
N GLN A 153 -5.39 19.45 3.35
CA GLN A 153 -5.35 19.14 1.93
C GLN A 153 -6.36 18.05 1.60
N LEU A 154 -7.16 18.29 0.57
CA LEU A 154 -7.95 17.28 -0.13
C LEU A 154 -7.25 16.96 -1.44
N LYS A 155 -7.01 15.69 -1.72
CA LYS A 155 -6.37 15.21 -2.96
C LYS A 155 -7.24 14.14 -3.59
N GLU A 156 -7.67 14.39 -4.83
CA GLU A 156 -8.40 13.45 -5.67
C GLU A 156 -7.48 12.92 -6.76
N THR A 157 -7.47 11.60 -6.95
CA THR A 157 -6.56 10.93 -7.88
C THR A 157 -7.28 9.80 -8.60
N VAL A 158 -7.30 9.84 -9.91
CA VAL A 158 -7.61 8.67 -10.74
C VAL A 158 -6.30 7.95 -11.01
N GLN A 159 -6.25 6.67 -10.71
CA GLN A 159 -5.08 5.83 -10.86
C GLN A 159 -5.42 4.64 -11.74
N TYR A 160 -4.72 4.49 -12.85
CA TYR A 160 -4.75 3.32 -13.73
C TYR A 160 -3.51 2.48 -13.50
N SER A 161 -3.69 1.17 -13.38
CA SER A 161 -2.61 0.20 -13.20
C SER A 161 -2.73 -0.92 -14.22
N HIS A 162 -1.66 -1.15 -14.96
CA HIS A 162 -1.50 -2.28 -15.87
C HIS A 162 -0.55 -3.29 -15.24
N TYR A 163 -1.02 -4.50 -15.00
CA TYR A 163 -0.23 -5.64 -14.51
C TYR A 163 0.15 -6.50 -15.72
N ALA A 164 1.44 -6.68 -15.96
CA ALA A 164 1.94 -7.52 -17.04
C ALA A 164 1.59 -9.00 -16.80
N LYS A 165 1.73 -9.83 -17.83
CA LYS A 165 1.67 -11.29 -17.67
C LYS A 165 2.82 -11.75 -16.76
N ALA A 166 2.57 -12.77 -15.94
CA ALA A 166 3.60 -13.42 -15.15
C ALA A 166 3.43 -14.94 -15.25
N SER A 167 4.53 -15.66 -15.11
CA SER A 167 4.50 -17.12 -15.06
C SER A 167 4.98 -17.59 -13.69
N THR A 168 4.32 -18.59 -13.14
CA THR A 168 4.69 -19.25 -11.90
C THR A 168 4.43 -20.74 -12.02
N THR A 169 4.84 -21.51 -11.02
CA THR A 169 4.57 -22.95 -10.95
C THR A 169 3.40 -23.19 -10.01
N LYS A 170 2.47 -24.04 -10.42
CA LYS A 170 1.40 -24.52 -9.59
C LYS A 170 1.59 -26.02 -9.34
N ASN A 171 1.85 -26.35 -8.09
CA ASN A 171 2.02 -27.70 -7.60
C ASN A 171 0.68 -28.23 -7.07
N LYS A 172 0.27 -29.41 -7.51
CA LYS A 172 -0.94 -30.09 -7.06
C LYS A 172 -0.54 -31.24 -6.13
N TYR A 173 -0.79 -31.10 -4.86
CA TYR A 173 -0.56 -32.13 -3.84
C TYR A 173 -1.86 -32.88 -3.58
N ARG A 174 -1.75 -34.20 -3.43
CA ARG A 174 -2.87 -35.09 -3.15
C ARG A 174 -2.51 -36.05 -2.01
N ILE A 175 -3.54 -36.64 -1.43
CA ILE A 175 -3.41 -37.66 -0.40
C ILE A 175 -3.59 -39.04 -1.04
N ASP A 176 -2.73 -39.98 -0.69
CA ASP A 176 -2.88 -41.41 -1.04
C ASP A 176 -3.73 -42.17 -0.01
N ASP A 177 -3.96 -43.45 -0.27
CA ASP A 177 -4.78 -44.33 0.60
C ASP A 177 -4.17 -44.53 2.00
N ASP A 178 -2.88 -44.21 2.19
CA ASP A 178 -2.12 -44.30 3.44
C ASP A 178 -2.02 -42.94 4.15
N ASP A 179 -2.81 -41.95 3.76
CA ASP A 179 -2.81 -40.54 4.24
C ASP A 179 -1.50 -39.76 4.02
N ASN A 180 -0.64 -40.21 3.09
CA ASN A 180 0.56 -39.47 2.75
C ASN A 180 0.29 -38.43 1.68
N ILE A 181 0.85 -37.21 1.87
CA ILE A 181 0.74 -36.13 0.91
C ILE A 181 1.88 -36.27 -0.12
N TYR A 182 1.53 -36.38 -1.40
CA TYR A 182 2.50 -36.45 -2.50
C TYR A 182 2.24 -35.42 -3.59
N LEU A 183 3.28 -35.01 -4.30
CA LEU A 183 3.16 -34.15 -5.48
C LEU A 183 2.61 -34.95 -6.65
N LYS A 184 1.35 -34.72 -7.00
CA LYS A 184 0.70 -35.36 -8.15
C LYS A 184 1.15 -34.75 -9.48
N GLU A 185 1.23 -33.43 -9.54
CA GLU A 185 1.50 -32.71 -10.77
C GLU A 185 2.11 -31.33 -10.48
N ALA A 186 3.04 -30.90 -11.32
CA ALA A 186 3.53 -29.53 -11.36
C ALA A 186 3.28 -28.96 -12.76
N GLU A 187 2.56 -27.84 -12.83
CA GLU A 187 2.20 -27.17 -14.08
C GLU A 187 2.65 -25.72 -14.09
N THR A 188 2.93 -25.19 -15.27
CA THR A 188 3.15 -23.73 -15.40
C THR A 188 1.82 -23.01 -15.36
N ASP A 189 1.64 -22.13 -14.37
CA ASP A 189 0.48 -21.25 -14.25
C ASP A 189 0.83 -19.87 -14.81
N THR A 190 0.11 -19.44 -15.84
CA THR A 190 0.30 -18.15 -16.47
C THR A 190 -0.76 -17.17 -15.98
N LYS A 191 -0.34 -16.21 -15.18
CA LYS A 191 -1.20 -15.09 -14.74
C LYS A 191 -1.39 -14.13 -15.90
N LYS A 192 -2.63 -13.97 -16.35
CA LYS A 192 -2.98 -13.05 -17.45
C LYS A 192 -2.70 -11.60 -17.06
N ALA A 193 -2.39 -10.77 -18.06
CA ALA A 193 -2.38 -9.33 -17.87
C ALA A 193 -3.74 -8.84 -17.38
N LYS A 194 -3.74 -7.85 -16.48
CA LYS A 194 -4.97 -7.24 -15.97
C LYS A 194 -4.81 -5.74 -15.80
N ASP A 195 -5.90 -5.02 -15.99
CA ASP A 195 -5.99 -3.58 -15.82
C ASP A 195 -6.91 -3.25 -14.65
N ARG A 196 -6.54 -2.24 -13.89
CA ARG A 196 -7.32 -1.76 -12.75
C ARG A 196 -7.34 -0.25 -12.72
N THR A 197 -8.51 0.32 -12.53
CA THR A 197 -8.69 1.76 -12.34
C THR A 197 -9.33 2.02 -10.97
N ILE A 198 -8.73 2.92 -10.19
CA ILE A 198 -9.17 3.29 -8.85
C ILE A 198 -9.28 4.80 -8.77
N LEU A 199 -10.37 5.29 -8.16
CA LEU A 199 -10.48 6.65 -7.66
C LEU A 199 -10.02 6.69 -6.21
N ARG A 200 -9.13 7.63 -5.86
CA ARG A 200 -8.59 7.79 -4.51
C ARG A 200 -8.83 9.22 -4.01
N SER A 201 -9.48 9.30 -2.87
CA SER A 201 -9.76 10.55 -2.17
C SER A 201 -8.97 10.57 -0.88
N ARG A 202 -8.06 11.54 -0.71
CA ARG A 202 -7.24 11.68 0.49
C ARG A 202 -7.48 13.02 1.15
N LEU A 203 -7.84 12.98 2.43
CA LEU A 203 -7.85 14.14 3.31
C LEU A 203 -6.64 14.07 4.24
N SER A 204 -5.88 15.15 4.36
CA SER A 204 -4.74 15.26 5.26
C SER A 204 -4.75 16.56 6.03
N ALA A 205 -4.18 16.51 7.24
CA ALA A 205 -3.95 17.65 8.10
C ALA A 205 -2.50 17.62 8.60
N GLU A 206 -1.83 18.76 8.55
CA GLU A 206 -0.47 18.97 9.05
C GLU A 206 -0.45 20.13 10.03
N TYR A 207 0.33 20.00 11.09
CA TYR A 207 0.51 21.04 12.08
C TYR A 207 1.96 21.51 12.17
N ASN A 208 2.21 22.76 11.85
CA ASN A 208 3.52 23.40 11.94
C ASN A 208 3.74 23.96 13.36
N ILE A 209 4.60 23.30 14.14
CA ILE A 209 4.94 23.69 15.51
C ILE A 209 5.93 24.86 15.44
N LYS A 210 5.57 25.98 16.06
CA LYS A 210 6.43 27.17 16.08
C LYS A 210 7.79 26.85 16.72
N HIS A 211 8.88 27.24 16.05
CA HIS A 211 10.26 27.01 16.50
C HIS A 211 10.64 25.52 16.70
N CYS A 212 9.96 24.61 16.03
CA CYS A 212 10.27 23.19 16.05
C CYS A 212 10.46 22.70 14.60
N PRO A 213 11.48 21.91 14.29
CA PRO A 213 11.67 21.36 12.96
C PRO A 213 10.69 20.20 12.63
N ILE A 214 9.86 19.79 13.59
CA ILE A 214 8.94 18.67 13.46
C ILE A 214 7.55 19.19 13.10
N ASN A 215 6.99 18.65 12.02
CA ASN A 215 5.61 18.86 11.60
C ASN A 215 4.85 17.53 11.67
N PRO A 216 4.04 17.28 12.71
CA PRO A 216 3.16 16.12 12.74
C PRO A 216 2.05 16.26 11.69
N TYR A 217 1.65 15.13 11.14
CA TYR A 217 0.53 15.06 10.20
C TYR A 217 -0.29 13.79 10.37
N ALA A 218 -1.52 13.83 9.90
CA ALA A 218 -2.38 12.68 9.77
C ALA A 218 -3.14 12.74 8.44
N SER A 219 -3.49 11.59 7.90
CA SER A 219 -4.34 11.51 6.71
C SER A 219 -5.22 10.27 6.72
N ALA A 220 -6.39 10.41 6.08
CA ALA A 220 -7.27 9.31 5.73
C ALA A 220 -7.44 9.30 4.21
N GLU A 221 -7.30 8.14 3.60
CA GLU A 221 -7.47 7.93 2.18
C GLU A 221 -8.46 6.80 1.94
N TYR A 222 -9.43 7.06 1.08
CA TYR A 222 -10.38 6.09 0.57
C TYR A 222 -10.11 5.84 -0.92
N GLY A 223 -10.04 4.57 -1.30
CA GLY A 223 -9.92 4.13 -2.68
C GLY A 223 -11.14 3.32 -3.08
N CYS A 224 -11.75 3.67 -4.21
CA CYS A 224 -12.87 2.96 -4.81
C CYS A 224 -12.47 2.43 -6.18
N GLY A 225 -12.63 1.13 -6.40
CA GLY A 225 -12.40 0.51 -7.71
C GLY A 225 -13.44 0.98 -8.72
N LEU A 226 -12.99 1.50 -9.87
CA LEU A 226 -13.86 1.91 -10.98
C LEU A 226 -14.04 0.80 -12.01
N SER A 227 -13.07 -0.09 -12.15
CA SER A 227 -13.07 -1.20 -13.10
C SER A 227 -13.27 -2.57 -12.45
N TYR A 228 -13.31 -2.64 -11.14
CA TYR A 228 -13.49 -3.86 -10.34
C TYR A 228 -14.01 -3.49 -8.96
N ASN A 229 -14.67 -4.44 -8.29
CA ASN A 229 -15.27 -4.19 -6.98
C ASN A 229 -14.20 -4.31 -5.89
N THR A 230 -13.72 -3.17 -5.39
CA THR A 230 -12.83 -3.10 -4.24
C THR A 230 -12.95 -1.77 -3.53
N ASN A 231 -12.84 -1.81 -2.23
CA ASN A 231 -12.78 -0.65 -1.36
C ASN A 231 -11.51 -0.74 -0.51
N LYS A 232 -10.83 0.39 -0.38
CA LYS A 232 -9.56 0.47 0.32
C LYS A 232 -9.51 1.67 1.23
N TRP A 233 -9.19 1.45 2.50
CA TRP A 233 -8.94 2.52 3.44
C TRP A 233 -7.47 2.53 3.84
N LYS A 234 -6.91 3.75 3.99
CA LYS A 234 -5.57 3.96 4.54
C LYS A 234 -5.61 5.11 5.53
N PHE A 235 -5.20 4.83 6.74
CA PHE A 235 -5.02 5.82 7.79
C PHE A 235 -3.54 5.96 8.06
N THR A 236 -3.01 7.17 7.97
CA THR A 236 -1.59 7.44 8.18
C THR A 236 -1.42 8.52 9.22
N ALA A 237 -0.54 8.28 10.18
CA ALA A 237 -0.07 9.29 11.13
C ALA A 237 1.45 9.31 11.11
N GLY A 238 2.05 10.50 11.13
CA GLY A 238 3.49 10.62 11.02
C GLY A 238 4.00 12.01 11.38
N ALA A 239 5.28 12.21 11.16
CA ALA A 239 5.93 13.49 11.34
C ALA A 239 7.04 13.70 10.32
N ASP A 240 7.10 14.93 9.81
CA ASP A 240 8.20 15.42 9.00
C ASP A 240 9.22 16.14 9.89
N TYR A 241 10.48 15.73 9.81
CA TYR A 241 11.60 16.40 10.45
C TYR A 241 12.39 17.18 9.40
N LYS A 242 12.37 18.51 9.49
CA LYS A 242 13.11 19.40 8.59
C LYS A 242 14.58 19.46 9.03
N ILE A 243 15.43 18.66 8.40
CA ILE A 243 16.88 18.69 8.63
C ILE A 243 17.46 20.01 8.14
N SER A 244 16.97 20.49 6.98
CA SER A 244 17.32 21.78 6.39
C SER A 244 16.12 22.34 5.60
N LYS A 245 16.32 23.47 4.92
CA LYS A 245 15.29 24.02 4.00
C LYS A 245 15.00 23.10 2.82
N THR A 246 15.96 22.25 2.45
CA THR A 246 15.89 21.36 1.29
C THR A 246 15.73 19.90 1.65
N ASN A 247 16.06 19.48 2.87
CA ASN A 247 16.10 18.10 3.27
C ASN A 247 15.10 17.81 4.38
N ILE A 248 14.23 16.85 4.15
CA ILE A 248 13.15 16.45 5.06
C ILE A 248 13.23 14.94 5.28
N LEU A 249 13.25 14.51 6.52
CA LEU A 249 13.09 13.12 6.93
C LEU A 249 11.65 12.94 7.41
N THR A 250 10.97 11.94 6.91
CA THR A 250 9.60 11.58 7.30
C THR A 250 9.61 10.24 8.02
N ALA A 251 8.91 10.13 9.13
CA ALA A 251 8.59 8.86 9.76
C ALA A 251 7.08 8.74 9.91
N PHE A 252 6.51 7.58 9.61
CA PHE A 252 5.07 7.38 9.68
C PHE A 252 4.69 5.94 10.04
N TYR A 253 3.49 5.85 10.56
CA TYR A 253 2.74 4.61 10.70
C TYR A 253 1.50 4.71 9.81
N ARG A 254 1.18 3.60 9.13
CA ARG A 254 -0.01 3.47 8.27
C ARG A 254 -0.72 2.18 8.60
N TYR A 255 -2.03 2.27 8.77
CA TYR A 255 -2.93 1.14 8.75
C TYR A 255 -3.71 1.14 7.43
N GLN A 256 -3.79 -0.01 6.77
CA GLN A 256 -4.56 -0.16 5.55
C GLN A 256 -5.48 -1.37 5.63
N THR A 257 -6.67 -1.21 5.06
CA THR A 257 -7.61 -2.29 4.81
C THR A 257 -7.89 -2.37 3.33
N GLU A 258 -8.02 -3.55 2.80
CA GLU A 258 -8.36 -3.79 1.40
C GLU A 258 -9.24 -5.03 1.29
N ASP A 259 -10.26 -4.95 0.42
CA ASP A 259 -11.17 -6.06 0.14
C ASP A 259 -10.64 -6.98 -0.98
N ASP A 260 -9.40 -6.77 -1.45
CA ASP A 260 -8.79 -7.47 -2.59
C ASP A 260 -7.48 -8.16 -2.15
N ASP A 261 -7.27 -9.38 -2.63
CA ASP A 261 -6.13 -10.25 -2.32
C ASP A 261 -4.76 -9.71 -2.80
N ASP A 262 -4.72 -8.64 -3.60
CA ASP A 262 -3.47 -8.14 -4.21
C ASP A 262 -2.62 -7.24 -3.29
N ASP A 263 -3.22 -6.64 -2.26
CA ASP A 263 -2.49 -5.84 -1.25
C ASP A 263 -2.96 -6.30 0.15
N PRO A 264 -2.10 -6.82 0.99
CA PRO A 264 -2.52 -7.33 2.30
C PRO A 264 -3.05 -6.21 3.20
N ASN A 265 -4.06 -6.54 3.99
CA ASN A 265 -4.43 -5.74 5.15
C ASN A 265 -3.28 -5.71 6.12
N GLY A 266 -3.04 -4.57 6.75
CA GLY A 266 -2.02 -4.57 7.77
C GLY A 266 -1.45 -3.22 8.12
N HIS A 267 -0.37 -3.31 8.85
CA HIS A 267 0.35 -2.22 9.46
C HIS A 267 1.65 -1.95 8.70
N ILE A 268 1.99 -0.69 8.51
CA ILE A 268 3.21 -0.29 7.82
C ILE A 268 3.91 0.77 8.65
N ILE A 269 5.18 0.55 8.92
CA ILE A 269 6.08 1.57 9.46
C ILE A 269 6.93 2.08 8.30
N GLY A 270 6.95 3.39 8.09
CA GLY A 270 7.67 3.96 6.96
C GLY A 270 8.65 5.04 7.33
N ILE A 271 9.71 5.10 6.55
CA ILE A 271 10.73 6.15 6.59
C ILE A 271 10.89 6.71 5.18
N GLY A 272 10.79 8.02 5.05
CA GLY A 272 10.99 8.73 3.79
C GLY A 272 12.07 9.79 3.91
N TYR A 273 12.83 9.98 2.85
CA TYR A 273 13.77 11.08 2.74
C TYR A 273 13.46 11.90 1.48
N LYS A 274 13.25 13.20 1.67
CA LYS A 274 12.89 14.11 0.60
C LYS A 274 13.96 15.20 0.42
N ILE A 275 14.38 15.37 -0.83
CA ILE A 275 15.32 16.41 -1.27
C ILE A 275 14.57 17.42 -2.16
N LYS A 276 14.64 18.70 -1.85
CA LYS A 276 14.16 19.80 -2.67
C LYS A 276 15.33 20.46 -3.38
N LEU A 277 15.30 20.45 -4.71
CA LEU A 277 16.35 20.97 -5.61
C LEU A 277 15.97 22.34 -6.18
#